data_d45ba65a01f25a080392a390952f0f11
#
_entry.id   d45ba65a01f25a080392a390952f0f11
#
_cell.length_a   1.000
_cell.length_b   1.000
_cell.length_c   1.000
_cell.angle_alpha   90.00
_cell.angle_beta   90.00
_cell.angle_gamma   90.00
#
_symmetry.space_group_name_H-M   'P 1'
#
loop_
_entity.id
_entity.type
_entity.pdbx_description
1 polymer ?
#
loop_
_entity_poly.entity_id
_entity_poly.type
_entity_poly.pdbx_seq_one_letter_code
_entity_poly.pdbx_strand_id
1 'polypeptide(L)'
;MCNRKLLRNVPITQKLRDSGSLKRTCPLCSVERSLQKKGCGRVDRKKKYRRLLLWFLCLDLLAVVWFGYRYLERKIPDKLFVSEGKEEQVKNVLDFPFLSFDDAITVSGDGSYLLKARILGVIPFKDVKITPADSESVMVSGDTVGIYMETDGVLVIDTGEIVSQEGFTQDPAKNIVKPGDYIVAFNDQTVHSKKELIKDLSKLDDSQVTLEVIRNGEKIPLSITPVKDVRGEYKLGIWVRDNTQGIGTLTFVDEKGNFGALGHGISDVDTGELLHINEGTLYQAKIIGIQKGSSGSPGELSGMIHYDAQQVIGSIDKNCNQGIFGTLNILPKPLSLKKMEVAYKQELETGPATVLCCIDGEVKEFDAEITRIDMNHEDSNKSFVIQVTDQELLDMTGGIVQGMSGSPVIQNGKFAGAITHVFVQDAAGGYGIFAETMIENVEKE
;
A
#
# COMPACT_ATOMS: atom_id res chain seq x y z
N MET A 1 -7.58 68.36 12.39
CA MET A 1 -8.05 69.75 12.55
C MET A 1 -8.36 69.98 14.01
N CYS A 2 -7.98 71.19 14.49
CA CYS A 2 -8.11 71.80 15.81
C CYS A 2 -7.23 71.23 16.92
N ASN A 3 -6.59 72.07 17.65
CA ASN A 3 -5.92 73.38 17.48
C ASN A 3 -4.92 73.51 18.65
N ARG A 4 -3.77 74.02 18.35
CA ARG A 4 -2.78 74.57 19.34
C ARG A 4 -3.25 75.94 19.70
N LYS A 5 -3.12 76.32 21.00
CA LYS A 5 -2.56 77.59 21.42
C LYS A 5 -2.69 77.76 22.95
N LEU A 6 -1.59 78.11 23.50
CA LEU A 6 -1.19 79.21 24.33
C LEU A 6 -1.38 79.00 25.83
N LEU A 7 -0.33 79.09 26.63
CA LEU A 7 0.13 80.36 27.21
C LEU A 7 1.51 80.21 27.83
N ARG A 8 2.22 81.33 27.69
CA ARG A 8 3.58 81.64 28.10
C ARG A 8 3.71 81.96 29.60
N ASN A 9 4.93 81.69 30.07
CA ASN A 9 5.79 82.48 30.99
C ASN A 9 5.16 83.11 32.22
N VAL A 10 5.78 82.81 33.39
CA VAL A 10 6.43 83.82 34.24
C VAL A 10 7.31 83.11 35.30
N PRO A 11 8.57 83.55 35.53
CA PRO A 11 9.47 83.04 36.55
C PRO A 11 9.32 83.82 37.85
N ILE A 12 9.65 83.24 38.98
CA ILE A 12 10.19 83.95 40.14
C ILE A 12 10.83 82.97 41.09
N THR A 13 12.06 83.23 41.32
CA THR A 13 12.93 82.80 42.44
C THR A 13 12.40 83.19 43.80
N GLN A 14 12.49 82.39 44.79
CA GLN A 14 13.25 82.67 45.99
C GLN A 14 13.20 81.57 47.09
N LYS A 15 14.31 81.34 47.68
CA LYS A 15 14.63 80.58 48.86
C LYS A 15 13.65 80.80 49.99
N LEU A 16 13.39 79.76 50.75
CA LEU A 16 13.64 79.77 52.20
C LEU A 16 13.55 78.35 52.75
N ARG A 17 14.41 78.21 53.74
CA ARG A 17 14.77 76.98 54.53
C ARG A 17 13.67 76.61 55.51
N ASP A 18 13.75 75.34 55.80
CA ASP A 18 13.51 74.67 57.10
C ASP A 18 12.13 74.10 57.48
N SER A 19 12.31 72.88 57.86
CA SER A 19 11.62 72.12 58.90
C SER A 19 10.28 71.46 58.64
N GLY A 20 10.21 70.21 58.86
CA GLY A 20 9.04 69.53 59.39
C GLY A 20 8.32 68.57 58.42
N SER A 21 8.65 67.36 58.65
CA SER A 21 7.84 66.15 58.30
C SER A 21 6.33 66.39 58.17
N LEU A 22 5.81 66.14 56.99
CA LEU A 22 4.47 65.55 56.87
C LEU A 22 4.30 64.99 55.46
N LYS A 23 4.31 63.69 55.36
CA LYS A 23 3.93 62.95 54.09
C LYS A 23 2.47 63.20 53.84
N ARG A 24 2.13 64.13 52.94
CA ARG A 24 0.83 64.18 52.31
C ARG A 24 0.95 63.58 50.92
N THR A 25 0.46 62.36 50.76
CA THR A 25 0.26 61.73 49.49
C THR A 25 -0.83 62.49 48.70
N CYS A 26 -0.43 63.13 47.63
CA CYS A 26 -1.37 63.82 46.72
C CYS A 26 -2.19 62.82 45.97
N PRO A 27 -3.52 62.83 46.07
CA PRO A 27 -4.41 61.87 45.39
C PRO A 27 -4.30 61.92 43.86
N LEU A 28 -3.89 63.03 43.30
CA LEU A 28 -3.76 63.21 41.84
C LEU A 28 -2.56 62.47 41.24
N CYS A 29 -1.44 62.29 41.96
CA CYS A 29 -0.28 61.52 41.47
C CYS A 29 -0.54 60.00 41.39
N SER A 30 -1.48 59.49 42.18
CA SER A 30 -1.84 58.08 42.12
C SER A 30 -2.71 57.76 40.91
N VAL A 31 -3.53 58.69 40.46
CA VAL A 31 -4.38 58.54 39.26
C VAL A 31 -3.56 58.56 37.97
N GLU A 32 -2.58 59.47 37.83
CA GLU A 32 -1.70 59.51 36.66
C GLU A 32 -0.81 58.25 36.52
N ARG A 33 -0.28 57.74 37.65
CA ARG A 33 0.48 56.49 37.62
C ARG A 33 -0.39 55.26 37.29
N SER A 34 -1.65 55.27 37.68
CA SER A 34 -2.60 54.17 37.31
C SER A 34 -3.00 54.22 35.86
N LEU A 35 -3.16 55.43 35.30
CA LEU A 35 -3.48 55.62 33.87
C LEU A 35 -2.30 55.30 32.96
N GLN A 36 -1.06 55.66 33.33
CA GLN A 36 0.16 55.30 32.63
C GLN A 36 0.41 53.77 32.66
N LYS A 37 0.20 53.08 33.80
CA LYS A 37 0.31 51.63 33.88
C LYS A 37 -0.75 50.91 33.05
N LYS A 38 -2.00 51.42 32.98
CA LYS A 38 -3.05 50.83 32.14
C LYS A 38 -2.78 51.03 30.64
N GLY A 39 -2.19 52.16 30.24
CA GLY A 39 -1.84 52.44 28.85
C GLY A 39 -0.66 51.57 28.38
N CYS A 40 0.37 51.40 29.21
CA CYS A 40 1.53 50.56 28.87
C CYS A 40 1.16 49.08 28.76
N GLY A 41 0.32 48.55 29.66
CA GLY A 41 -0.13 47.15 29.57
C GLY A 41 -1.02 46.84 28.37
N ARG A 42 -1.73 47.85 27.84
CA ARG A 42 -2.56 47.72 26.64
C ARG A 42 -1.72 47.70 25.35
N VAL A 43 -0.67 48.47 25.28
CA VAL A 43 0.28 48.48 24.15
C VAL A 43 1.08 47.18 24.11
N ASP A 44 1.51 46.65 25.24
CA ASP A 44 2.24 45.37 25.30
C ASP A 44 1.36 44.18 24.93
N ARG A 45 0.09 44.17 25.34
CA ARG A 45 -0.90 43.14 24.89
C ARG A 45 -1.11 43.17 23.37
N LYS A 46 -1.24 44.38 22.76
CA LYS A 46 -1.36 44.53 21.33
C LYS A 46 -0.13 44.06 20.57
N LYS A 47 1.07 44.32 21.10
CA LYS A 47 2.35 43.85 20.52
C LYS A 47 2.48 42.32 20.62
N LYS A 48 2.11 41.70 21.76
CA LYS A 48 2.08 40.24 21.94
C LYS A 48 1.07 39.60 20.99
N TYR A 49 -0.14 40.16 20.85
CA TYR A 49 -1.15 39.65 19.94
C TYR A 49 -0.72 39.76 18.47
N ARG A 50 -0.09 40.86 18.04
CA ARG A 50 0.47 40.97 16.69
C ARG A 50 1.59 39.96 16.43
N ARG A 51 2.46 39.70 17.41
CA ARG A 51 3.49 38.65 17.28
C ARG A 51 2.85 37.25 17.17
N LEU A 52 1.81 36.99 17.96
CA LEU A 52 1.08 35.74 17.90
C LEU A 52 0.42 35.55 16.51
N LEU A 53 -0.25 36.58 15.99
CA LEU A 53 -0.84 36.55 14.66
C LEU A 53 0.20 36.37 13.55
N LEU A 54 1.36 37.03 13.64
CA LEU A 54 2.46 36.81 12.72
C LEU A 54 2.99 35.37 12.79
N TRP A 55 3.06 34.82 13.97
CA TRP A 55 3.48 33.43 14.16
C TRP A 55 2.48 32.45 13.53
N PHE A 56 1.17 32.64 13.71
CA PHE A 56 0.13 31.85 13.03
C PHE A 56 0.20 32.04 11.51
N LEU A 57 0.37 33.27 11.02
CA LEU A 57 0.52 33.51 9.58
C LEU A 57 1.75 32.79 9.01
N CYS A 58 2.88 32.76 9.72
CA CYS A 58 4.06 31.97 9.31
C CYS A 58 3.77 30.47 9.32
N LEU A 59 3.02 29.97 10.32
CA LEU A 59 2.60 28.56 10.38
C LEU A 59 1.68 28.21 9.20
N ASP A 60 0.70 29.07 8.89
CA ASP A 60 -0.22 28.86 7.77
C ASP A 60 0.55 28.86 6.44
N LEU A 61 1.49 29.81 6.27
CA LEU A 61 2.36 29.83 5.09
C LEU A 61 3.22 28.57 4.95
N LEU A 62 3.82 28.11 6.06
CA LEU A 62 4.59 26.85 6.07
C LEU A 62 3.69 25.67 5.74
N ALA A 63 2.47 25.63 6.28
CA ALA A 63 1.49 24.59 5.97
C ALA A 63 1.11 24.60 4.48
N VAL A 64 0.83 25.78 3.90
CA VAL A 64 0.52 25.92 2.47
C VAL A 64 1.69 25.44 1.60
N VAL A 65 2.92 25.83 1.94
CA VAL A 65 4.13 25.38 1.22
C VAL A 65 4.29 23.86 1.35
N TRP A 66 4.11 23.32 2.56
CA TRP A 66 4.24 21.88 2.80
C TRP A 66 3.15 21.07 2.05
N PHE A 67 1.89 21.51 2.09
CA PHE A 67 0.80 20.87 1.35
C PHE A 67 1.00 21.00 -0.16
N GLY A 68 1.46 22.17 -0.64
CA GLY A 68 1.79 22.38 -2.06
C GLY A 68 2.92 21.47 -2.52
N TYR A 69 4.00 21.36 -1.73
CA TYR A 69 5.10 20.43 -1.99
C TYR A 69 4.60 18.98 -2.09
N ARG A 70 3.85 18.51 -1.09
CA ARG A 70 3.29 17.15 -1.06
C ARG A 70 2.31 16.88 -2.20
N TYR A 71 1.53 17.89 -2.60
CA TYR A 71 0.64 17.80 -3.75
C TYR A 71 1.42 17.59 -5.06
N LEU A 72 2.44 18.39 -5.31
CA LEU A 72 3.30 18.26 -6.49
C LEU A 72 4.09 16.94 -6.48
N GLU A 73 4.63 16.55 -5.33
CA GLU A 73 5.35 15.28 -5.16
C GLU A 73 4.49 14.07 -5.56
N ARG A 74 3.20 14.08 -5.20
CA ARG A 74 2.25 13.00 -5.56
C ARG A 74 1.82 13.05 -7.02
N LYS A 75 1.83 14.21 -7.65
CA LYS A 75 1.37 14.39 -9.03
C LYS A 75 2.46 14.12 -10.05
N ILE A 76 3.72 14.38 -9.71
CA ILE A 76 4.84 14.20 -10.64
C ILE A 76 5.40 12.78 -10.44
N PRO A 77 5.34 11.91 -11.46
CA PRO A 77 5.84 10.54 -11.37
C PRO A 77 7.35 10.49 -11.20
N ASP A 78 7.85 9.47 -10.48
CA ASP A 78 9.29 9.22 -10.34
C ASP A 78 9.90 8.63 -11.61
N LYS A 79 9.12 7.83 -12.33
CA LYS A 79 9.52 7.14 -13.56
C LYS A 79 8.40 7.22 -14.59
N LEU A 80 8.77 7.41 -15.84
CA LEU A 80 7.86 7.32 -17.00
C LEU A 80 8.49 6.46 -18.08
N PHE A 81 7.65 5.71 -18.79
CA PHE A 81 8.04 5.00 -19.99
C PHE A 81 7.60 5.78 -21.22
N VAL A 82 8.44 5.86 -22.23
CA VAL A 82 8.14 6.63 -23.44
C VAL A 82 8.38 5.77 -24.66
N SER A 83 7.32 5.50 -25.42
CA SER A 83 7.47 4.88 -26.73
C SER A 83 7.98 5.91 -27.75
N GLU A 84 8.73 5.44 -28.74
CA GLU A 84 9.26 6.28 -29.82
C GLU A 84 8.13 7.06 -30.50
N GLY A 85 8.30 8.38 -30.61
CA GLY A 85 7.29 9.28 -31.21
C GLY A 85 6.18 9.76 -30.27
N LYS A 86 6.19 9.36 -28.97
CA LYS A 86 5.19 9.78 -27.96
C LYS A 86 5.75 10.73 -26.90
N GLU A 87 6.87 11.43 -27.17
CA GLU A 87 7.51 12.36 -26.23
C GLU A 87 6.60 13.53 -25.82
N GLU A 88 5.61 13.85 -26.65
CA GLU A 88 4.63 14.90 -26.37
C GLU A 88 3.71 14.53 -25.19
N GLN A 89 3.44 13.26 -24.97
CA GLN A 89 2.65 12.77 -23.83
C GLN A 89 3.38 13.05 -22.51
N VAL A 90 4.71 12.87 -22.47
CA VAL A 90 5.53 13.18 -21.29
C VAL A 90 5.46 14.65 -20.95
N LYS A 91 5.53 15.52 -21.97
CA LYS A 91 5.41 16.97 -21.75
C LYS A 91 4.07 17.34 -21.14
N ASN A 92 2.97 16.73 -21.60
CA ASN A 92 1.64 17.00 -21.08
C ASN A 92 1.48 16.56 -19.60
N VAL A 93 2.04 15.41 -19.23
CA VAL A 93 2.03 14.92 -17.83
C VAL A 93 2.92 15.76 -16.92
N LEU A 94 3.98 16.35 -17.46
CA LEU A 94 4.93 17.17 -16.73
C LEU A 94 4.61 18.68 -16.82
N ASP A 95 3.56 19.09 -17.52
CA ASP A 95 3.15 20.51 -17.63
C ASP A 95 2.44 20.99 -16.37
N PHE A 96 3.22 21.41 -15.40
CA PHE A 96 2.71 22.01 -14.16
C PHE A 96 3.08 23.50 -14.07
N PRO A 97 2.15 24.37 -13.64
CA PRO A 97 2.45 25.76 -13.37
C PRO A 97 3.59 25.88 -12.36
N PHE A 98 4.55 26.73 -12.63
CA PHE A 98 5.74 27.00 -11.79
C PHE A 98 6.80 25.90 -11.77
N LEU A 99 6.66 24.82 -12.56
CA LEU A 99 7.71 23.83 -12.74
C LEU A 99 8.45 24.08 -14.07
N SER A 100 9.75 23.88 -14.03
CA SER A 100 10.61 23.81 -15.21
C SER A 100 11.47 22.57 -15.12
N PHE A 101 11.82 22.01 -16.24
CA PHE A 101 12.69 20.86 -16.34
C PHE A 101 13.99 21.29 -17.01
N ASP A 102 15.13 20.85 -16.44
CA ASP A 102 16.44 21.04 -17.07
C ASP A 102 16.55 20.11 -18.30
N ASP A 103 17.51 20.40 -19.17
CA ASP A 103 17.83 19.54 -20.32
C ASP A 103 18.13 18.10 -19.84
N ALA A 104 17.65 17.14 -20.61
CA ALA A 104 17.78 15.72 -20.29
C ALA A 104 19.26 15.30 -20.18
N ILE A 105 19.61 14.64 -19.08
CA ILE A 105 20.94 14.06 -18.88
C ILE A 105 20.83 12.55 -19.10
N THR A 106 21.55 12.01 -20.09
CA THR A 106 21.62 10.56 -20.30
C THR A 106 22.33 9.90 -19.11
N VAL A 107 21.66 8.90 -18.47
CA VAL A 107 22.12 8.30 -17.21
C VAL A 107 22.64 6.88 -17.38
N SER A 108 22.11 6.12 -18.34
CA SER A 108 22.37 4.68 -18.49
C SER A 108 22.61 4.25 -19.91
N GLY A 109 23.26 3.08 -20.09
CA GLY A 109 23.50 2.45 -21.39
C GLY A 109 22.21 1.90 -22.05
N ASP A 110 21.07 1.91 -21.33
CA ASP A 110 19.73 1.54 -21.79
C ASP A 110 18.95 2.69 -22.46
N GLY A 111 19.59 3.84 -22.68
CA GLY A 111 18.97 5.02 -23.26
C GLY A 111 18.08 5.81 -22.30
N SER A 112 17.94 5.40 -21.05
CA SER A 112 17.17 6.16 -20.07
C SER A 112 17.87 7.48 -19.70
N TYR A 113 17.08 8.51 -19.39
CA TYR A 113 17.59 9.82 -19.00
C TYR A 113 16.80 10.41 -17.83
N LEU A 114 17.45 11.30 -17.07
CA LEU A 114 16.84 12.01 -15.94
C LEU A 114 16.44 13.42 -16.34
N LEU A 115 15.20 13.78 -16.08
CA LEU A 115 14.72 15.15 -16.12
C LEU A 115 14.70 15.71 -14.71
N LYS A 116 15.43 16.81 -14.47
CA LYS A 116 15.45 17.47 -13.16
C LYS A 116 14.37 18.53 -13.11
N ALA A 117 13.36 18.28 -12.29
CA ALA A 117 12.30 19.24 -12.03
C ALA A 117 12.77 20.32 -11.04
N ARG A 118 12.48 21.60 -11.35
CA ARG A 118 12.77 22.77 -10.51
C ARG A 118 11.52 23.61 -10.32
N ILE A 119 11.27 24.04 -9.09
CA ILE A 119 10.22 25.01 -8.79
C ILE A 119 10.75 26.40 -9.13
N LEU A 120 9.98 27.17 -9.93
CA LEU A 120 10.33 28.51 -10.40
C LEU A 120 11.69 28.59 -11.13
N GLY A 121 12.15 27.48 -11.71
CA GLY A 121 13.42 27.40 -12.41
C GLY A 121 14.68 27.42 -11.55
N VAL A 122 14.55 27.51 -10.22
CA VAL A 122 15.69 27.72 -9.30
C VAL A 122 15.79 26.65 -8.22
N ILE A 123 14.68 26.26 -7.61
CA ILE A 123 14.68 25.35 -6.45
C ILE A 123 14.61 23.91 -6.94
N PRO A 124 15.64 23.05 -6.72
CA PRO A 124 15.56 21.64 -7.05
C PRO A 124 14.38 21.00 -6.34
N PHE A 125 13.59 20.22 -7.07
CA PHE A 125 12.40 19.62 -6.53
C PHE A 125 12.45 18.08 -6.59
N LYS A 126 12.56 17.51 -7.80
CA LYS A 126 12.48 16.06 -8.04
C LYS A 126 13.18 15.68 -9.32
N ASP A 127 13.78 14.51 -9.35
CA ASP A 127 14.30 13.90 -10.59
C ASP A 127 13.26 12.91 -11.11
N VAL A 128 12.94 12.99 -12.42
CA VAL A 128 12.02 12.07 -13.11
C VAL A 128 12.85 11.23 -14.09
N LYS A 129 12.84 9.92 -13.89
CA LYS A 129 13.50 8.98 -14.81
C LYS A 129 12.59 8.71 -16.00
N ILE A 130 13.08 8.97 -17.20
CA ILE A 130 12.42 8.64 -18.46
C ILE A 130 13.12 7.43 -19.05
N THR A 131 12.38 6.36 -19.28
CA THR A 131 12.90 5.13 -19.87
C THR A 131 12.24 4.92 -21.24
N PRO A 132 13.02 4.91 -22.34
CA PRO A 132 12.48 4.49 -23.63
C PRO A 132 11.92 3.09 -23.51
N ALA A 133 10.72 2.87 -24.05
CA ALA A 133 10.08 1.58 -24.09
C ALA A 133 9.45 1.37 -25.45
N ASP A 134 9.61 0.20 -26.01
CA ASP A 134 8.87 -0.21 -27.20
C ASP A 134 7.39 -0.41 -26.83
N SER A 135 6.52 -0.35 -27.86
CA SER A 135 5.12 -0.68 -27.68
C SER A 135 5.00 -2.18 -27.34
N GLU A 136 4.76 -2.48 -26.07
CA GLU A 136 4.62 -3.84 -25.58
C GLU A 136 3.19 -4.34 -25.74
N SER A 137 3.02 -5.60 -26.10
CA SER A 137 1.72 -6.26 -26.19
C SER A 137 1.73 -7.55 -25.41
N VAL A 138 0.65 -7.80 -24.69
CA VAL A 138 0.44 -9.05 -23.94
C VAL A 138 -0.89 -9.69 -24.32
N MET A 139 -1.05 -10.95 -23.96
CA MET A 139 -2.32 -11.67 -24.07
C MET A 139 -3.10 -11.47 -22.77
N VAL A 140 -4.12 -10.63 -22.80
CA VAL A 140 -4.98 -10.33 -21.64
C VAL A 140 -6.03 -11.42 -21.48
N SER A 141 -6.33 -11.84 -20.25
CA SER A 141 -7.24 -12.94 -19.95
C SER A 141 -8.54 -12.47 -19.27
N GLY A 142 -8.68 -12.62 -17.99
CA GLY A 142 -9.92 -12.47 -17.22
C GLY A 142 -10.49 -13.81 -16.75
N ASP A 143 -9.85 -14.92 -17.11
CA ASP A 143 -10.25 -16.25 -16.66
C ASP A 143 -10.07 -16.45 -15.17
N THR A 144 -11.03 -17.12 -14.53
CA THR A 144 -10.89 -17.56 -13.13
C THR A 144 -9.94 -18.73 -13.02
N VAL A 145 -8.99 -18.63 -12.10
CA VAL A 145 -7.98 -19.65 -11.82
C VAL A 145 -7.99 -20.07 -10.37
N GLY A 146 -7.64 -21.33 -10.14
CA GLY A 146 -7.38 -21.88 -8.81
C GLY A 146 -5.90 -21.75 -8.46
N ILE A 147 -5.62 -21.34 -7.26
CA ILE A 147 -4.28 -21.08 -6.75
C ILE A 147 -4.03 -22.02 -5.58
N TYR A 148 -2.91 -22.73 -5.62
CA TYR A 148 -2.39 -23.51 -4.52
C TYR A 148 -0.92 -23.16 -4.34
N MET A 149 -0.52 -22.80 -3.12
CA MET A 149 0.87 -22.46 -2.81
C MET A 149 1.30 -23.15 -1.52
N GLU A 150 2.53 -23.67 -1.51
CA GLU A 150 3.21 -24.20 -0.34
C GLU A 150 4.19 -23.17 0.19
N THR A 151 4.22 -23.00 1.51
CA THR A 151 5.12 -22.07 2.16
C THR A 151 6.55 -22.60 2.24
N ASP A 152 7.53 -21.70 2.28
CA ASP A 152 8.94 -22.07 2.50
C ASP A 152 9.17 -22.38 3.97
N GLY A 153 8.86 -23.63 4.37
CA GLY A 153 8.79 -24.08 5.75
C GLY A 153 7.37 -24.00 6.34
N VAL A 154 7.23 -24.23 7.63
CA VAL A 154 5.94 -24.31 8.34
C VAL A 154 5.69 -22.98 9.05
N LEU A 155 4.73 -22.20 8.56
CA LEU A 155 4.35 -20.90 9.12
C LEU A 155 3.67 -21.07 10.48
N VAL A 156 4.15 -20.37 11.49
CA VAL A 156 3.49 -20.25 12.80
C VAL A 156 2.41 -19.16 12.73
N ILE A 157 1.18 -19.55 13.05
CA ILE A 157 0.02 -18.65 13.10
C ILE A 157 -0.13 -18.07 14.50
N ASP A 158 -0.04 -18.95 15.53
CA ASP A 158 -0.21 -18.56 16.94
C ASP A 158 0.40 -19.61 17.88
N THR A 159 0.49 -19.29 19.15
CA THR A 159 0.79 -20.24 20.23
C THR A 159 -0.46 -20.62 21.00
N GLY A 160 -0.47 -21.80 21.64
CA GLY A 160 -1.61 -22.28 22.37
C GLY A 160 -1.27 -23.18 23.56
N GLU A 161 -2.21 -23.23 24.48
CA GLU A 161 -2.11 -24.04 25.68
C GLU A 161 -2.36 -25.53 25.39
N ILE A 162 -1.64 -26.40 26.08
CA ILE A 162 -1.75 -27.86 26.02
C ILE A 162 -2.16 -28.36 27.38
N VAL A 163 -3.19 -29.19 27.46
CA VAL A 163 -3.51 -29.97 28.68
C VAL A 163 -2.65 -31.22 28.69
N SER A 164 -1.70 -31.28 29.62
CA SER A 164 -0.79 -32.43 29.79
C SER A 164 -1.52 -33.68 30.31
N GLN A 165 -0.87 -34.86 30.22
CA GLN A 165 -1.37 -36.11 30.78
C GLN A 165 -1.69 -36.02 32.28
N GLU A 166 -0.98 -35.15 32.99
CA GLU A 166 -1.18 -34.92 34.43
C GLU A 166 -2.33 -33.96 34.74
N GLY A 167 -3.02 -33.44 33.70
CA GLY A 167 -4.15 -32.52 33.82
C GLY A 167 -3.76 -31.06 34.03
N PHE A 168 -2.48 -30.69 33.91
CA PHE A 168 -2.01 -29.30 33.99
C PHE A 168 -2.00 -28.66 32.62
N THR A 169 -2.41 -27.38 32.56
CA THR A 169 -2.29 -26.56 31.35
C THR A 169 -0.88 -25.99 31.28
N GLN A 170 -0.22 -26.18 30.13
CA GLN A 170 1.13 -25.67 29.84
C GLN A 170 1.13 -24.96 28.49
N ASP A 171 1.99 -23.94 28.34
CA ASP A 171 2.18 -23.20 27.09
C ASP A 171 3.69 -23.20 26.75
N PRO A 172 4.19 -24.29 26.14
CA PRO A 172 5.63 -24.49 25.94
C PRO A 172 6.25 -23.54 24.92
N ALA A 173 5.45 -23.00 23.99
CA ALA A 173 5.92 -22.11 22.93
C ALA A 173 5.86 -20.62 23.32
N LYS A 174 5.20 -20.29 24.44
CA LYS A 174 4.95 -18.90 24.86
C LYS A 174 6.23 -18.08 25.01
N ASN A 175 6.25 -16.91 24.35
CA ASN A 175 7.40 -16.00 24.32
C ASN A 175 8.66 -16.57 23.65
N ILE A 176 8.62 -17.77 23.08
CA ILE A 176 9.71 -18.41 22.35
C ILE A 176 9.46 -18.26 20.84
N VAL A 177 8.35 -18.81 20.38
CA VAL A 177 7.89 -18.74 18.98
C VAL A 177 6.91 -17.58 18.83
N LYS A 178 6.86 -16.98 17.66
CA LYS A 178 5.97 -15.85 17.36
C LYS A 178 5.15 -16.14 16.11
N PRO A 179 3.94 -15.58 15.99
CA PRO A 179 3.25 -15.51 14.72
C PRO A 179 4.13 -14.88 13.65
N GLY A 180 4.15 -15.44 12.44
CA GLY A 180 5.02 -15.02 11.34
C GLY A 180 6.39 -15.73 11.30
N ASP A 181 6.76 -16.57 12.29
CA ASP A 181 7.95 -17.42 12.20
C ASP A 181 7.73 -18.55 11.18
N TYR A 182 8.70 -18.81 10.32
CA TYR A 182 8.72 -20.00 9.45
C TYR A 182 9.64 -21.06 10.03
N ILE A 183 9.12 -22.21 10.49
CA ILE A 183 9.91 -23.32 10.97
C ILE A 183 10.52 -24.02 9.75
N VAL A 184 11.84 -23.99 9.63
CA VAL A 184 12.59 -24.57 8.51
C VAL A 184 13.42 -25.78 8.90
N ALA A 185 13.66 -25.99 10.20
CA ALA A 185 14.30 -27.22 10.68
C ALA A 185 13.82 -27.59 12.09
N PHE A 186 13.89 -28.91 12.38
CA PHE A 186 13.57 -29.56 13.64
C PHE A 186 14.72 -30.48 14.02
N ASN A 187 15.44 -30.22 15.13
CA ASN A 187 16.64 -30.96 15.55
C ASN A 187 17.63 -31.16 14.39
N ASP A 188 18.03 -30.07 13.73
CA ASP A 188 18.97 -30.04 12.59
C ASP A 188 18.49 -30.77 11.31
N GLN A 189 17.26 -31.27 11.28
CA GLN A 189 16.63 -31.85 10.10
C GLN A 189 15.73 -30.82 9.43
N THR A 190 15.92 -30.57 8.13
CA THR A 190 15.07 -29.65 7.36
C THR A 190 13.63 -30.11 7.37
N VAL A 191 12.71 -29.16 7.54
CA VAL A 191 11.25 -29.38 7.55
C VAL A 191 10.61 -28.49 6.50
N HIS A 192 9.90 -29.11 5.56
CA HIS A 192 9.20 -28.39 4.49
C HIS A 192 7.67 -28.39 4.68
N SER A 193 7.14 -29.31 5.50
CA SER A 193 5.69 -29.45 5.66
C SER A 193 5.30 -29.74 7.11
N LYS A 194 4.07 -29.36 7.45
CA LYS A 194 3.41 -29.70 8.72
C LYS A 194 3.41 -31.20 8.98
N LYS A 195 3.25 -32.00 7.91
CA LYS A 195 3.26 -33.46 8.00
C LYS A 195 4.64 -33.99 8.45
N GLU A 196 5.73 -33.42 7.95
CA GLU A 196 7.09 -33.75 8.36
C GLU A 196 7.33 -33.35 9.82
N LEU A 197 6.96 -32.12 10.20
CA LEU A 197 7.07 -31.63 11.57
C LEU A 197 6.34 -32.56 12.56
N ILE A 198 5.10 -32.95 12.26
CA ILE A 198 4.31 -33.87 13.10
C ILE A 198 4.98 -35.25 13.18
N LYS A 199 5.49 -35.77 12.06
CA LYS A 199 6.18 -37.06 12.01
C LYS A 199 7.43 -37.06 12.88
N ASP A 200 8.22 -36.00 12.85
CA ASP A 200 9.46 -35.92 13.63
C ASP A 200 9.17 -35.68 15.11
N LEU A 201 8.14 -34.88 15.42
CA LEU A 201 7.63 -34.71 16.78
C LEU A 201 7.15 -36.06 17.39
N SER A 202 6.55 -36.95 16.59
CA SER A 202 6.06 -38.25 17.06
C SER A 202 7.17 -39.26 17.43
N LYS A 203 8.41 -39.01 17.04
CA LYS A 203 9.57 -39.88 17.33
C LYS A 203 10.34 -39.49 18.59
N LEU A 204 9.91 -38.43 19.29
CA LEU A 204 10.59 -37.92 20.47
C LEU A 204 10.54 -38.87 21.67
N ASP A 205 11.56 -38.74 22.51
CA ASP A 205 11.80 -39.50 23.74
C ASP A 205 11.92 -38.62 25.00
N ASP A 206 11.06 -37.64 25.17
CA ASP A 206 11.02 -36.67 26.29
C ASP A 206 12.20 -35.62 26.25
N SER A 207 12.90 -35.49 25.16
CA SER A 207 14.00 -34.51 25.05
C SER A 207 13.53 -33.12 24.61
N GLN A 208 14.27 -32.11 25.04
CA GLN A 208 14.16 -30.75 24.52
C GLN A 208 14.46 -30.76 23.02
N VAL A 209 13.73 -29.98 22.24
CA VAL A 209 13.92 -29.86 20.78
C VAL A 209 14.41 -28.47 20.41
N THR A 210 15.15 -28.42 19.31
CA THR A 210 15.57 -27.18 18.69
C THR A 210 14.79 -26.98 17.41
N LEU A 211 14.11 -25.83 17.29
CA LEU A 211 13.49 -25.36 16.06
C LEU A 211 14.41 -24.31 15.43
N GLU A 212 14.76 -24.44 14.17
CA GLU A 212 15.31 -23.32 13.40
C GLU A 212 14.14 -22.59 12.72
N VAL A 213 13.98 -21.31 13.03
CA VAL A 213 12.94 -20.48 12.42
C VAL A 213 13.56 -19.34 11.63
N ILE A 214 12.89 -18.94 10.54
CA ILE A 214 13.14 -17.67 9.85
C ILE A 214 12.21 -16.65 10.43
N ARG A 215 12.76 -15.57 11.00
CA ARG A 215 12.04 -14.41 11.56
C ARG A 215 12.64 -13.13 10.98
N ASN A 216 11.86 -12.33 10.28
CA ASN A 216 12.34 -11.11 9.59
C ASN A 216 13.55 -11.38 8.66
N GLY A 217 13.57 -12.53 7.97
CA GLY A 217 14.66 -12.94 7.08
C GLY A 217 15.90 -13.51 7.76
N GLU A 218 15.94 -13.59 9.11
CA GLU A 218 17.06 -14.15 9.87
C GLU A 218 16.75 -15.53 10.41
N LYS A 219 17.70 -16.47 10.34
CA LYS A 219 17.60 -17.79 10.93
C LYS A 219 17.91 -17.74 12.43
N ILE A 220 16.98 -18.20 13.26
CA ILE A 220 17.06 -18.15 14.72
C ILE A 220 16.84 -19.56 15.27
N PRO A 221 17.76 -20.15 16.03
CA PRO A 221 17.54 -21.39 16.75
C PRO A 221 16.74 -21.12 18.03
N LEU A 222 15.63 -21.83 18.19
CA LEU A 222 14.75 -21.73 19.36
C LEU A 222 14.69 -23.10 20.05
N SER A 223 14.78 -23.11 21.37
CA SER A 223 14.73 -24.34 22.16
C SER A 223 13.39 -24.43 22.89
N ILE A 224 12.66 -25.54 22.69
CA ILE A 224 11.34 -25.79 23.26
C ILE A 224 11.33 -27.16 23.90
N THR A 225 10.65 -27.27 25.04
CA THR A 225 10.36 -28.57 25.68
C THR A 225 8.94 -28.99 25.29
N PRO A 226 8.76 -30.03 24.47
CA PRO A 226 7.44 -30.52 24.09
C PRO A 226 6.67 -31.06 25.31
N VAL A 227 5.37 -30.98 25.25
CA VAL A 227 4.46 -31.50 26.31
C VAL A 227 3.66 -32.66 25.78
N LYS A 228 3.55 -33.77 26.54
CA LYS A 228 2.62 -34.86 26.21
C LYS A 228 1.19 -34.44 26.55
N ASP A 229 0.33 -34.44 25.54
CA ASP A 229 -1.09 -34.19 25.73
C ASP A 229 -1.81 -35.39 26.41
N VAL A 230 -3.10 -35.24 26.67
CA VAL A 230 -3.94 -36.28 27.30
C VAL A 230 -3.97 -37.61 26.54
N ARG A 231 -3.56 -37.65 25.28
CA ARG A 231 -3.45 -38.86 24.45
C ARG A 231 -2.05 -39.47 24.45
N GLY A 232 -1.08 -38.81 25.09
CA GLY A 232 0.31 -39.21 25.12
C GLY A 232 1.11 -38.75 23.90
N GLU A 233 0.56 -37.86 23.07
CA GLU A 233 1.24 -37.31 21.91
C GLU A 233 2.01 -36.04 22.32
N TYR A 234 3.24 -35.92 21.80
CA TYR A 234 4.02 -34.70 21.99
C TYR A 234 3.44 -33.54 21.19
N LYS A 235 3.32 -32.41 21.84
CA LYS A 235 2.84 -31.15 21.26
C LYS A 235 3.79 -30.03 21.60
N LEU A 236 3.95 -29.06 20.67
CA LEU A 236 4.75 -27.85 20.86
C LEU A 236 3.91 -26.65 21.34
N GLY A 237 2.59 -26.75 21.31
CA GLY A 237 1.69 -25.63 21.63
C GLY A 237 1.76 -24.51 20.58
N ILE A 238 1.82 -24.87 19.30
CA ILE A 238 1.81 -23.94 18.17
C ILE A 238 0.72 -24.28 17.18
N TRP A 239 0.11 -23.26 16.61
CA TRP A 239 -0.77 -23.37 15.44
C TRP A 239 0.03 -23.05 14.20
N VAL A 240 -0.07 -23.94 13.20
CA VAL A 240 0.79 -23.83 12.01
C VAL A 240 0.03 -24.04 10.71
N ARG A 241 0.55 -23.44 9.64
CA ARG A 241 0.09 -23.60 8.26
C ARG A 241 1.29 -23.83 7.34
N ASP A 242 1.14 -24.69 6.34
CA ASP A 242 2.19 -24.99 5.36
C ASP A 242 1.73 -24.79 3.91
N ASN A 243 0.46 -24.41 3.70
CA ASN A 243 -0.08 -24.11 2.37
C ASN A 243 -1.24 -23.13 2.46
N THR A 244 -1.56 -22.53 1.32
CA THR A 244 -2.76 -21.73 1.12
C THR A 244 -3.37 -22.03 -0.24
N GLN A 245 -4.68 -21.81 -0.36
CA GLN A 245 -5.44 -22.02 -1.58
C GLN A 245 -6.55 -20.99 -1.72
N GLY A 246 -6.91 -20.69 -2.96
CA GLY A 246 -7.97 -19.75 -3.26
C GLY A 246 -8.28 -19.70 -4.74
N ILE A 247 -9.23 -18.85 -5.11
CA ILE A 247 -9.50 -18.49 -6.50
C ILE A 247 -9.14 -17.04 -6.74
N GLY A 248 -8.79 -16.74 -7.99
CA GLY A 248 -8.48 -15.40 -8.43
C GLY A 248 -8.62 -15.29 -9.95
N THR A 249 -8.15 -14.19 -10.52
CA THR A 249 -8.24 -13.97 -11.95
C THR A 249 -6.83 -13.91 -12.57
N LEU A 250 -6.64 -14.68 -13.65
CA LEU A 250 -5.47 -14.56 -14.52
C LEU A 250 -5.56 -13.24 -15.28
N THR A 251 -4.56 -12.39 -15.12
CA THR A 251 -4.59 -11.05 -15.71
C THR A 251 -4.06 -11.04 -17.14
N PHE A 252 -2.82 -11.51 -17.32
CA PHE A 252 -2.18 -11.50 -18.63
C PHE A 252 -1.14 -12.62 -18.75
N VAL A 253 -0.75 -12.89 -20.01
CA VAL A 253 0.36 -13.78 -20.37
C VAL A 253 1.22 -13.07 -21.40
N ASP A 254 2.55 -13.09 -21.21
CA ASP A 254 3.50 -12.54 -22.17
C ASP A 254 3.76 -13.51 -23.36
N GLU A 255 4.57 -13.08 -24.33
CA GLU A 255 4.91 -13.90 -25.50
C GLU A 255 5.82 -15.09 -25.13
N LYS A 256 6.45 -15.10 -23.96
CA LYS A 256 7.29 -16.20 -23.47
C LYS A 256 6.51 -17.23 -22.67
N GLY A 257 5.23 -16.98 -22.38
CA GLY A 257 4.36 -17.82 -21.56
C GLY A 257 4.41 -17.49 -20.07
N ASN A 258 5.07 -16.42 -19.67
CA ASN A 258 5.02 -15.97 -18.29
C ASN A 258 3.69 -15.27 -18.05
N PHE A 259 3.12 -15.41 -16.87
CA PHE A 259 1.85 -14.80 -16.51
C PHE A 259 1.96 -13.88 -15.29
N GLY A 260 1.03 -12.93 -15.19
CA GLY A 260 0.70 -12.18 -14.00
C GLY A 260 -0.77 -12.36 -13.62
N ALA A 261 -1.06 -12.47 -12.32
CA ALA A 261 -2.41 -12.62 -11.79
C ALA A 261 -2.61 -11.86 -10.49
N LEU A 262 -3.87 -11.65 -10.08
CA LEU A 262 -4.35 -11.02 -8.85
C LEU A 262 -4.06 -9.51 -8.71
N GLY A 263 -2.93 -8.99 -9.19
CA GLY A 263 -2.53 -7.60 -8.97
C GLY A 263 -2.17 -7.25 -7.52
N HIS A 264 -2.18 -8.22 -6.63
CA HIS A 264 -1.69 -8.12 -5.24
C HIS A 264 -1.15 -9.48 -4.78
N GLY A 265 -0.26 -9.46 -3.80
CA GLY A 265 0.27 -10.68 -3.21
C GLY A 265 -0.75 -11.40 -2.32
N ILE A 266 -0.49 -12.67 -2.10
CA ILE A 266 -1.24 -13.49 -1.16
C ILE A 266 -0.56 -13.41 0.20
N SER A 267 -1.30 -12.94 1.19
CA SER A 267 -0.90 -12.84 2.59
C SER A 267 -1.64 -13.87 3.43
N ASP A 268 -1.02 -14.28 4.52
CA ASP A 268 -1.69 -15.11 5.52
C ASP A 268 -2.80 -14.32 6.23
N VAL A 269 -3.96 -14.91 6.38
CA VAL A 269 -5.16 -14.24 6.93
C VAL A 269 -5.06 -13.95 8.41
N ASP A 270 -4.25 -14.73 9.16
CA ASP A 270 -4.12 -14.62 10.62
C ASP A 270 -3.00 -13.64 10.99
N THR A 271 -1.86 -13.69 10.29
CA THR A 271 -0.70 -12.81 10.53
C THR A 271 -0.75 -11.51 9.72
N GLY A 272 -1.42 -11.50 8.58
CA GLY A 272 -1.45 -10.39 7.62
C GLY A 272 -0.14 -10.22 6.82
N GLU A 273 0.85 -11.08 7.02
CA GLU A 273 2.14 -11.01 6.35
C GLU A 273 2.08 -11.68 4.96
N LEU A 274 2.85 -11.13 4.02
CA LEU A 274 3.00 -11.71 2.68
C LEU A 274 3.61 -13.11 2.81
N LEU A 275 2.99 -14.11 2.17
CA LEU A 275 3.48 -15.49 2.23
C LEU A 275 4.79 -15.66 1.45
N HIS A 276 5.79 -16.21 2.12
CA HIS A 276 6.99 -16.74 1.49
C HIS A 276 6.68 -18.12 0.94
N ILE A 277 6.75 -18.28 -0.37
CA ILE A 277 6.40 -19.52 -1.06
C ILE A 277 7.65 -20.30 -1.48
N ASN A 278 7.55 -21.62 -1.39
CA ASN A 278 8.52 -22.54 -1.97
C ASN A 278 8.07 -22.98 -3.37
N GLU A 279 6.84 -23.46 -3.48
CA GLU A 279 6.23 -23.90 -4.73
C GLU A 279 4.79 -23.42 -4.81
N GLY A 280 4.33 -23.10 -6.02
CA GLY A 280 2.95 -22.77 -6.29
C GLY A 280 2.46 -23.36 -7.59
N THR A 281 1.18 -23.70 -7.64
CA THR A 281 0.54 -24.30 -8.81
C THR A 281 -0.72 -23.53 -9.15
N LEU A 282 -0.87 -23.21 -10.42
CA LEU A 282 -2.06 -22.62 -10.98
C LEU A 282 -2.93 -23.72 -11.61
N TYR A 283 -4.18 -23.79 -11.19
CA TYR A 283 -5.16 -24.78 -11.65
C TYR A 283 -6.31 -24.16 -12.41
N GLN A 284 -6.99 -24.97 -13.20
CA GLN A 284 -8.33 -24.60 -13.66
C GLN A 284 -9.29 -24.56 -12.48
N ALA A 285 -10.13 -23.52 -12.46
CA ALA A 285 -11.18 -23.38 -11.48
C ALA A 285 -12.54 -23.14 -12.16
N LYS A 286 -13.61 -23.47 -11.46
CA LYS A 286 -14.98 -23.20 -11.91
C LYS A 286 -15.71 -22.44 -10.81
N ILE A 287 -16.35 -21.33 -11.15
CA ILE A 287 -17.24 -20.62 -10.25
C ILE A 287 -18.49 -21.47 -10.05
N ILE A 288 -18.86 -21.69 -8.80
CA ILE A 288 -20.02 -22.48 -8.38
C ILE A 288 -21.06 -21.66 -7.60
N GLY A 289 -20.71 -20.43 -7.20
CA GLY A 289 -21.60 -19.55 -6.47
C GLY A 289 -21.06 -18.13 -6.37
N ILE A 290 -21.94 -17.20 -6.11
CA ILE A 290 -21.64 -15.78 -5.90
C ILE A 290 -22.33 -15.34 -4.62
N GLN A 291 -21.54 -14.88 -3.66
CA GLN A 291 -22.04 -14.12 -2.52
C GLN A 291 -21.98 -12.64 -2.88
N LYS A 292 -23.13 -11.99 -3.00
CA LYS A 292 -23.18 -10.58 -3.38
C LYS A 292 -22.54 -9.67 -2.32
N GLY A 293 -21.78 -8.70 -2.80
CA GLY A 293 -21.26 -7.63 -1.96
C GLY A 293 -22.34 -6.62 -1.55
N SER A 294 -22.13 -5.99 -0.41
CA SER A 294 -22.92 -4.87 0.07
C SER A 294 -22.05 -3.95 0.91
N SER A 295 -22.54 -2.73 1.19
CA SER A 295 -21.80 -1.80 2.05
C SER A 295 -21.48 -2.43 3.42
N GLY A 296 -20.19 -2.45 3.79
CA GLY A 296 -19.67 -3.06 5.01
C GLY A 296 -19.42 -4.57 4.94
N SER A 297 -19.79 -5.24 3.84
CA SER A 297 -19.59 -6.67 3.64
C SER A 297 -19.22 -6.96 2.17
N PRO A 298 -17.93 -7.01 1.84
CA PRO A 298 -17.49 -7.41 0.51
C PRO A 298 -18.05 -8.79 0.16
N GLY A 299 -18.43 -8.96 -1.12
CA GLY A 299 -18.90 -10.25 -1.63
C GLY A 299 -17.74 -11.18 -1.98
N GLU A 300 -18.08 -12.40 -2.39
CA GLU A 300 -17.10 -13.43 -2.73
C GLU A 300 -17.61 -14.33 -3.86
N LEU A 301 -16.69 -14.68 -4.78
CA LEU A 301 -16.90 -15.78 -5.74
C LEU A 301 -16.51 -17.09 -5.07
N SER A 302 -17.45 -18.02 -4.97
CA SER A 302 -17.15 -19.37 -4.55
C SER A 302 -16.71 -20.20 -5.75
N GLY A 303 -15.52 -20.76 -5.71
CA GLY A 303 -14.97 -21.58 -6.78
C GLY A 303 -14.66 -23.00 -6.36
N MET A 304 -14.62 -23.89 -7.31
CA MET A 304 -14.14 -25.26 -7.16
C MET A 304 -12.82 -25.41 -7.92
N ILE A 305 -11.78 -25.80 -7.22
CA ILE A 305 -10.47 -26.11 -7.78
C ILE A 305 -10.37 -27.64 -7.94
N HIS A 306 -10.00 -28.08 -9.12
CA HIS A 306 -9.75 -29.49 -9.37
C HIS A 306 -8.24 -29.78 -9.26
N TYR A 307 -7.83 -30.38 -8.13
CA TYR A 307 -6.42 -30.74 -7.86
C TYR A 307 -6.00 -32.01 -8.61
N ASP A 308 -6.19 -32.01 -9.92
CA ASP A 308 -5.76 -33.08 -10.82
C ASP A 308 -4.60 -32.57 -11.65
N ALA A 309 -3.59 -33.40 -11.88
CA ALA A 309 -2.45 -33.07 -12.74
C ALA A 309 -2.85 -32.62 -14.14
N GLN A 310 -3.98 -33.09 -14.66
CA GLN A 310 -4.52 -32.67 -15.96
C GLN A 310 -5.16 -31.28 -15.93
N GLN A 311 -5.42 -30.73 -14.78
CA GLN A 311 -6.01 -29.41 -14.58
C GLN A 311 -4.99 -28.34 -14.17
N VAL A 312 -3.71 -28.72 -14.07
CA VAL A 312 -2.60 -27.79 -13.86
C VAL A 312 -2.43 -26.95 -15.12
N ILE A 313 -2.46 -25.63 -14.98
CA ILE A 313 -2.27 -24.69 -16.08
C ILE A 313 -0.94 -23.95 -16.03
N GLY A 314 -0.27 -23.94 -14.87
CA GLY A 314 1.04 -23.31 -14.71
C GLY A 314 1.66 -23.51 -13.34
N SER A 315 2.91 -23.06 -13.21
CA SER A 315 3.62 -22.93 -11.93
C SER A 315 3.62 -21.46 -11.47
N ILE A 316 3.53 -21.26 -10.16
CA ILE A 316 3.67 -19.95 -9.54
C ILE A 316 5.07 -19.89 -8.93
N ASP A 317 5.89 -18.98 -9.45
CA ASP A 317 7.32 -18.89 -9.09
C ASP A 317 7.57 -17.72 -8.11
N LYS A 318 6.63 -16.75 -8.05
CA LYS A 318 6.79 -15.53 -7.25
C LYS A 318 5.47 -15.05 -6.68
N ASN A 319 5.49 -14.72 -5.38
CA ASN A 319 4.44 -14.00 -4.67
C ASN A 319 5.00 -12.68 -4.13
N CYS A 320 4.51 -11.55 -4.61
CA CYS A 320 4.96 -10.23 -4.18
C CYS A 320 3.78 -9.24 -4.08
N ASN A 321 4.01 -8.05 -3.56
CA ASN A 321 2.95 -7.06 -3.34
C ASN A 321 2.17 -6.69 -4.60
N GLN A 322 2.75 -6.87 -5.79
CA GLN A 322 2.16 -6.50 -7.09
C GLN A 322 1.40 -7.65 -7.76
N GLY A 323 1.44 -8.85 -7.20
CA GLY A 323 0.74 -10.01 -7.74
C GLY A 323 1.43 -11.34 -7.48
N ILE A 324 0.89 -12.37 -8.10
CA ILE A 324 1.55 -13.66 -8.28
C ILE A 324 1.99 -13.80 -9.74
N PHE A 325 3.18 -14.35 -9.93
CA PHE A 325 3.81 -14.49 -11.25
C PHE A 325 4.36 -15.89 -11.41
N GLY A 326 4.48 -16.35 -12.65
CA GLY A 326 5.00 -17.67 -12.95
C GLY A 326 4.86 -17.99 -14.42
N THR A 327 4.88 -19.28 -14.77
CA THR A 327 4.92 -19.76 -16.15
C THR A 327 3.73 -20.66 -16.45
N LEU A 328 3.05 -20.44 -17.59
CA LEU A 328 1.97 -21.31 -18.06
C LEU A 328 2.52 -22.55 -18.75
N ASN A 329 1.88 -23.66 -18.49
CA ASN A 329 2.08 -24.90 -19.24
C ASN A 329 1.21 -24.91 -20.51
N ILE A 330 1.41 -25.88 -21.40
CA ILE A 330 0.52 -26.11 -22.56
C ILE A 330 -0.85 -26.52 -22.06
N LEU A 331 -1.88 -25.73 -22.39
CA LEU A 331 -3.23 -25.88 -21.85
C LEU A 331 -4.04 -26.95 -22.55
N PRO A 332 -4.81 -27.77 -21.80
CA PRO A 332 -5.81 -28.69 -22.35
C PRO A 332 -7.05 -27.99 -22.91
N LYS A 333 -7.36 -26.76 -22.43
CA LYS A 333 -8.42 -25.88 -22.94
C LYS A 333 -7.85 -24.50 -23.27
N PRO A 334 -8.30 -23.86 -24.35
CA PRO A 334 -7.89 -22.48 -24.64
C PRO A 334 -8.44 -21.55 -23.54
N LEU A 335 -7.55 -20.73 -22.97
CA LEU A 335 -7.94 -19.57 -22.20
C LEU A 335 -8.55 -18.51 -23.11
N SER A 336 -9.36 -17.62 -22.52
CA SER A 336 -9.92 -16.46 -23.22
C SER A 336 -8.84 -15.37 -23.35
N LEU A 337 -7.92 -15.54 -24.30
CA LEU A 337 -6.78 -14.67 -24.50
C LEU A 337 -7.02 -13.67 -25.64
N LYS A 338 -6.84 -12.37 -25.36
CA LYS A 338 -6.95 -11.29 -26.33
C LYS A 338 -5.65 -10.47 -26.35
N LYS A 339 -4.98 -10.42 -27.53
CA LYS A 339 -3.76 -9.61 -27.67
C LYS A 339 -4.10 -8.12 -27.54
N MET A 340 -3.45 -7.40 -26.62
CA MET A 340 -3.63 -5.97 -26.39
C MET A 340 -2.30 -5.27 -26.19
N GLU A 341 -2.21 -4.03 -26.65
CA GLU A 341 -1.12 -3.11 -26.32
C GLU A 341 -1.22 -2.68 -24.86
N VAL A 342 -0.11 -2.61 -24.17
CA VAL A 342 -0.02 -2.12 -22.79
C VAL A 342 -0.15 -0.61 -22.76
N ALA A 343 -1.00 -0.10 -21.88
CA ALA A 343 -1.07 1.33 -21.59
C ALA A 343 -0.09 1.66 -20.47
N TYR A 344 0.80 2.59 -20.72
CA TYR A 344 1.65 3.15 -19.68
C TYR A 344 0.84 4.12 -18.79
N LYS A 345 1.22 4.30 -17.53
CA LYS A 345 0.47 5.09 -16.53
C LYS A 345 0.15 6.53 -16.98
N GLN A 346 0.99 7.14 -17.81
CA GLN A 346 0.74 8.47 -18.38
C GLN A 346 -0.28 8.48 -19.52
N GLU A 347 -0.66 7.33 -20.05
CA GLU A 347 -1.71 7.21 -21.08
C GLU A 347 -3.09 7.01 -20.46
N LEU A 348 -3.17 6.72 -19.15
CA LEU A 348 -4.43 6.57 -18.44
C LEU A 348 -5.03 7.93 -18.08
N GLU A 349 -6.34 8.01 -18.18
CA GLU A 349 -7.12 9.19 -17.81
C GLU A 349 -8.34 8.82 -16.96
N THR A 350 -8.86 9.76 -16.20
CA THR A 350 -10.14 9.57 -15.51
C THR A 350 -11.27 9.56 -16.52
N GLY A 351 -12.18 8.58 -16.43
CA GLY A 351 -13.27 8.39 -17.37
C GLY A 351 -13.55 6.94 -17.67
N PRO A 352 -14.28 6.66 -18.78
CA PRO A 352 -14.73 5.33 -19.12
C PRO A 352 -13.61 4.32 -19.29
N ALA A 353 -13.85 3.12 -18.78
CA ALA A 353 -12.98 1.95 -18.89
C ALA A 353 -13.88 0.69 -18.88
N THR A 354 -13.30 -0.47 -19.13
CA THR A 354 -14.01 -1.75 -18.99
C THR A 354 -13.18 -2.73 -18.17
N VAL A 355 -13.85 -3.74 -17.60
CA VAL A 355 -13.25 -4.81 -16.81
C VAL A 355 -13.56 -6.14 -17.45
N LEU A 356 -12.54 -6.97 -17.66
CA LEU A 356 -12.71 -8.35 -18.10
C LEU A 356 -12.77 -9.27 -16.89
N CYS A 357 -13.85 -10.00 -16.71
CA CYS A 357 -13.93 -11.02 -15.67
C CYS A 357 -14.87 -12.18 -16.04
N CYS A 358 -14.60 -13.33 -15.46
CA CYS A 358 -15.41 -14.53 -15.59
C CYS A 358 -16.30 -14.64 -14.35
N ILE A 359 -17.62 -14.47 -14.51
CA ILE A 359 -18.58 -14.55 -13.39
C ILE A 359 -19.50 -15.76 -13.54
N ASP A 360 -19.92 -16.10 -14.75
CA ASP A 360 -20.88 -17.17 -15.07
C ASP A 360 -20.25 -18.34 -15.86
N GLY A 361 -18.91 -18.39 -15.93
CA GLY A 361 -18.17 -19.42 -16.64
C GLY A 361 -17.62 -18.97 -18.00
N GLU A 362 -17.91 -17.74 -18.42
CA GLU A 362 -17.37 -17.08 -19.60
C GLU A 362 -16.77 -15.73 -19.23
N VAL A 363 -15.68 -15.36 -19.89
CA VAL A 363 -15.08 -14.04 -19.73
C VAL A 363 -15.90 -13.03 -20.49
N LYS A 364 -16.39 -12.02 -19.77
CA LYS A 364 -17.16 -10.90 -20.33
C LYS A 364 -16.49 -9.58 -20.03
N GLU A 365 -16.82 -8.58 -20.83
CA GLU A 365 -16.38 -7.20 -20.67
C GLU A 365 -17.53 -6.39 -20.04
N PHE A 366 -17.26 -5.73 -18.91
CA PHE A 366 -18.23 -4.95 -18.15
C PHE A 366 -17.80 -3.49 -18.05
N ASP A 367 -18.74 -2.57 -18.12
CA ASP A 367 -18.48 -1.14 -18.05
C ASP A 367 -18.01 -0.71 -16.65
N ALA A 368 -17.00 0.15 -16.63
CA ALA A 368 -16.43 0.75 -15.42
C ALA A 368 -15.91 2.16 -15.71
N GLU A 369 -15.52 2.88 -14.67
CA GLU A 369 -14.93 4.21 -14.76
C GLU A 369 -13.68 4.32 -13.87
N ILE A 370 -12.58 4.82 -14.41
CA ILE A 370 -11.42 5.23 -13.62
C ILE A 370 -11.72 6.62 -13.04
N THR A 371 -11.85 6.70 -11.71
CA THR A 371 -12.24 7.93 -11.02
C THR A 371 -11.06 8.72 -10.44
N ARG A 372 -9.93 8.07 -10.23
CA ARG A 372 -8.71 8.68 -9.71
C ARG A 372 -7.47 7.89 -10.14
N ILE A 373 -6.40 8.60 -10.45
CA ILE A 373 -5.09 8.02 -10.79
C ILE A 373 -4.03 8.60 -9.85
N ASP A 374 -3.15 7.75 -9.32
CA ASP A 374 -1.98 8.12 -8.52
C ASP A 374 -0.73 7.50 -9.16
N MET A 375 0.06 8.34 -9.84
CA MET A 375 1.20 7.89 -10.65
C MET A 375 2.45 7.52 -9.84
N ASN A 376 2.47 7.80 -8.54
CA ASN A 376 3.66 7.64 -7.67
C ASN A 376 3.59 6.45 -6.71
N HIS A 377 2.59 5.60 -6.83
CA HIS A 377 2.48 4.39 -6.01
C HIS A 377 3.03 3.17 -6.76
N GLU A 378 4.29 3.22 -7.21
CA GLU A 378 4.93 2.13 -7.97
C GLU A 378 5.07 0.85 -7.13
N ASP A 379 5.35 0.99 -5.82
CA ASP A 379 5.44 -0.15 -4.90
C ASP A 379 4.07 -0.58 -4.34
N SER A 380 2.99 0.11 -4.73
CA SER A 380 1.65 -0.11 -4.22
C SER A 380 0.75 -0.71 -5.30
N ASN A 381 -0.06 -1.66 -4.88
CA ASN A 381 -1.15 -2.23 -5.69
C ASN A 381 -2.43 -1.35 -5.65
N LYS A 382 -2.30 -0.02 -5.44
CA LYS A 382 -3.37 0.98 -5.33
C LYS A 382 -3.11 2.19 -6.23
N SER A 383 -2.76 1.93 -7.47
CA SER A 383 -2.32 2.95 -8.44
C SER A 383 -3.47 3.81 -8.98
N PHE A 384 -4.66 3.25 -9.10
CA PHE A 384 -5.85 3.99 -9.50
C PHE A 384 -7.10 3.49 -8.76
N VAL A 385 -8.15 4.28 -8.80
CA VAL A 385 -9.48 3.93 -8.29
C VAL A 385 -10.40 3.68 -9.46
N ILE A 386 -11.10 2.54 -9.41
CA ILE A 386 -12.08 2.12 -10.42
C ILE A 386 -13.45 1.98 -9.76
N GLN A 387 -14.51 2.34 -10.50
CA GLN A 387 -15.91 2.19 -10.13
C GLN A 387 -16.60 1.36 -11.21
N VAL A 388 -17.21 0.26 -10.82
CA VAL A 388 -18.08 -0.54 -11.71
C VAL A 388 -19.36 0.25 -11.95
N THR A 389 -19.73 0.40 -13.23
CA THR A 389 -20.96 1.09 -13.68
C THR A 389 -21.91 0.16 -14.42
N ASP A 390 -21.44 -1.01 -14.79
CA ASP A 390 -22.23 -2.04 -15.48
C ASP A 390 -23.35 -2.60 -14.62
N GLN A 391 -24.59 -2.48 -15.10
CA GLN A 391 -25.76 -2.89 -14.32
C GLN A 391 -25.88 -4.43 -14.23
N GLU A 392 -25.47 -5.19 -15.27
CA GLU A 392 -25.49 -6.66 -15.23
C GLU A 392 -24.54 -7.15 -14.13
N LEU A 393 -23.29 -6.63 -14.08
CA LEU A 393 -22.33 -7.00 -13.06
C LEU A 393 -22.79 -6.60 -11.65
N LEU A 394 -23.33 -5.40 -11.48
CA LEU A 394 -23.88 -4.93 -10.20
C LEU A 394 -25.08 -5.80 -9.73
N ASP A 395 -25.94 -6.20 -10.66
CA ASP A 395 -27.07 -7.08 -10.33
C ASP A 395 -26.63 -8.50 -9.97
N MET A 396 -25.53 -9.00 -10.54
CA MET A 396 -24.99 -10.34 -10.28
C MET A 396 -24.19 -10.38 -8.97
N THR A 397 -23.30 -9.42 -8.76
CA THR A 397 -22.27 -9.46 -7.72
C THR A 397 -22.42 -8.39 -6.64
N GLY A 398 -23.19 -7.33 -6.90
CA GLY A 398 -23.27 -6.14 -6.04
C GLY A 398 -22.06 -5.22 -6.14
N GLY A 399 -21.13 -5.50 -7.08
CA GLY A 399 -19.91 -4.75 -7.32
C GLY A 399 -18.68 -5.65 -7.47
N ILE A 400 -17.50 -5.14 -7.07
CA ILE A 400 -16.26 -5.90 -7.04
C ILE A 400 -16.31 -6.86 -5.85
N VAL A 401 -16.05 -8.15 -6.10
CA VAL A 401 -16.10 -9.21 -5.08
C VAL A 401 -14.76 -9.94 -5.00
N GLN A 402 -14.50 -10.60 -3.88
CA GLN A 402 -13.32 -11.47 -3.74
C GLN A 402 -13.33 -12.54 -4.83
N GLY A 403 -12.18 -12.78 -5.44
CA GLY A 403 -12.04 -13.62 -6.64
C GLY A 403 -11.94 -12.81 -7.94
N MET A 404 -12.42 -11.56 -7.99
CA MET A 404 -12.20 -10.64 -9.12
C MET A 404 -10.84 -9.94 -9.08
N SER A 405 -10.04 -10.12 -8.04
CA SER A 405 -8.67 -9.63 -7.98
C SER A 405 -7.88 -10.18 -9.18
N GLY A 406 -7.21 -9.31 -9.92
CA GLY A 406 -6.54 -9.63 -11.18
C GLY A 406 -7.39 -9.41 -12.43
N SER A 407 -8.69 -9.09 -12.32
CA SER A 407 -9.54 -8.78 -13.48
C SER A 407 -8.92 -7.62 -14.28
N PRO A 408 -8.59 -7.84 -15.56
CA PRO A 408 -7.98 -6.81 -16.38
C PRO A 408 -8.87 -5.59 -16.56
N VAL A 409 -8.26 -4.42 -16.51
CA VAL A 409 -8.88 -3.12 -16.80
C VAL A 409 -8.41 -2.65 -18.16
N ILE A 410 -9.35 -2.31 -19.02
CA ILE A 410 -9.10 -1.86 -20.38
C ILE A 410 -9.56 -0.41 -20.52
N GLN A 411 -8.71 0.43 -21.08
CA GLN A 411 -9.06 1.82 -21.40
C GLN A 411 -8.52 2.18 -22.79
N ASN A 412 -9.34 2.83 -23.60
CA ASN A 412 -8.98 3.24 -24.97
C ASN A 412 -8.45 2.07 -25.84
N GLY A 413 -8.95 0.84 -25.60
CA GLY A 413 -8.55 -0.37 -26.32
C GLY A 413 -7.21 -0.95 -25.92
N LYS A 414 -6.59 -0.45 -24.83
CA LYS A 414 -5.32 -0.91 -24.30
C LYS A 414 -5.48 -1.53 -22.90
N PHE A 415 -4.55 -2.40 -22.54
CA PHE A 415 -4.45 -2.99 -21.20
C PHE A 415 -3.89 -1.96 -20.21
N ALA A 416 -4.76 -1.42 -19.37
CA ALA A 416 -4.45 -0.36 -18.41
C ALA A 416 -3.92 -0.89 -17.06
N GLY A 417 -4.34 -2.10 -16.67
CA GLY A 417 -3.98 -2.68 -15.39
C GLY A 417 -4.98 -3.73 -14.92
N ALA A 418 -5.02 -3.97 -13.61
CA ALA A 418 -5.89 -4.97 -13.02
C ALA A 418 -6.56 -4.47 -11.74
N ILE A 419 -7.76 -4.97 -11.44
CA ILE A 419 -8.43 -4.78 -10.14
C ILE A 419 -7.60 -5.49 -9.07
N THR A 420 -7.46 -4.83 -7.90
CA THR A 420 -6.72 -5.40 -6.75
C THR A 420 -7.61 -5.58 -5.52
N HIS A 421 -8.16 -4.52 -4.98
CA HIS A 421 -8.92 -4.53 -3.73
C HIS A 421 -10.26 -3.81 -3.88
N VAL A 422 -11.31 -4.39 -3.32
CA VAL A 422 -12.62 -3.75 -3.19
C VAL A 422 -12.67 -2.81 -1.99
N PHE A 423 -13.49 -1.77 -2.06
CA PHE A 423 -13.78 -0.92 -0.90
C PHE A 423 -14.80 -1.57 0.02
N VAL A 424 -14.50 -1.62 1.30
CA VAL A 424 -15.42 -2.21 2.29
C VAL A 424 -16.75 -1.45 2.37
N GLN A 425 -16.73 -0.12 2.25
CA GLN A 425 -17.92 0.72 2.38
C GLN A 425 -18.71 0.90 1.07
N ASP A 426 -18.08 0.64 -0.07
CA ASP A 426 -18.68 0.76 -1.41
C ASP A 426 -18.17 -0.36 -2.31
N ALA A 427 -18.94 -1.45 -2.38
CA ALA A 427 -18.55 -2.63 -3.14
C ALA A 427 -18.44 -2.37 -4.67
N ALA A 428 -19.09 -1.34 -5.21
CA ALA A 428 -18.95 -0.99 -6.61
C ALA A 428 -17.60 -0.35 -6.93
N GLY A 429 -16.88 0.18 -5.91
CA GLY A 429 -15.58 0.81 -6.02
C GLY A 429 -14.42 -0.07 -5.55
N GLY A 430 -13.24 0.17 -6.11
CA GLY A 430 -12.03 -0.54 -5.71
C GLY A 430 -10.75 0.13 -6.19
N TYR A 431 -9.63 -0.48 -5.85
CA TYR A 431 -8.32 -0.10 -6.36
C TYR A 431 -7.90 -0.97 -7.53
N GLY A 432 -7.03 -0.41 -8.37
CA GLY A 432 -6.32 -1.14 -9.41
C GLY A 432 -4.83 -0.83 -9.41
N ILE A 433 -4.06 -1.74 -10.03
CA ILE A 433 -2.62 -1.62 -10.27
C ILE A 433 -2.37 -1.37 -11.74
N PHE A 434 -1.35 -0.57 -12.09
CA PHE A 434 -0.98 -0.35 -13.48
C PHE A 434 -0.44 -1.63 -14.15
N ALA A 435 -0.74 -1.79 -15.44
CA ALA A 435 -0.23 -2.88 -16.25
C ALA A 435 1.30 -2.91 -16.26
N GLU A 436 1.95 -1.76 -16.48
CA GLU A 436 3.41 -1.63 -16.49
C GLU A 436 4.05 -2.13 -15.19
N THR A 437 3.42 -1.87 -14.04
CA THR A 437 3.93 -2.30 -12.73
C THR A 437 3.88 -3.82 -12.58
N MET A 438 2.83 -4.48 -13.08
CA MET A 438 2.76 -5.94 -13.07
C MET A 438 3.77 -6.56 -14.03
N ILE A 439 3.91 -6.02 -15.25
CA ILE A 439 4.81 -6.53 -16.28
C ILE A 439 6.28 -6.44 -15.84
N GLU A 440 6.69 -5.31 -15.25
CA GLU A 440 8.04 -5.18 -14.68
C GLU A 440 8.38 -6.26 -13.63
N ASN A 441 7.38 -6.81 -12.95
CA ASN A 441 7.59 -7.87 -11.95
C ASN A 441 7.69 -9.27 -12.55
N VAL A 442 7.25 -9.48 -13.79
CA VAL A 442 7.52 -10.69 -14.58
C VAL A 442 8.99 -10.74 -15.01
N GLU A 443 9.58 -9.61 -15.39
CA GLU A 443 10.93 -9.51 -15.95
C GLU A 443 12.05 -9.46 -14.90
N LYS A 444 11.73 -9.11 -13.65
CA LYS A 444 12.73 -9.08 -12.56
C LYS A 444 12.92 -10.49 -11.99
N GLU A 445 13.91 -11.23 -12.51
CA GLU A 445 14.49 -12.39 -11.86
C GLU A 445 15.28 -12.01 -10.58
#